data_927791d829b4f86d22178349826b1024
#
_entry.id   927791d829b4f86d22178349826b1024
#
_cell.length_a   1.000
_cell.length_b   1.000
_cell.length_c   1.000
_cell.angle_alpha   90.00
_cell.angle_beta   90.00
_cell.angle_gamma   90.00
#
_symmetry.space_group_name_H-M   'P 1'
#
loop_
_entity.id
_entity.type
_entity.pdbx_description
1 polymer ?
#
loop_
_entity_poly.entity_id
_entity_poly.type
_entity_poly.pdbx_seq_one_letter_code
_entity_poly.pdbx_strand_id
1 'polypeptide(L)'
;KTRYWVTHGDATYKYLQINRVNDEESLAPVIDIDLSSYDIIAIADYRCGFVIDSFVKQCLEAGKITYASSQVSSHPSNYYRYEDFDYIVCNERESKTISKKDNVCITKGSDGCSMNGMDYASYKVDNPVNIIGAGDCFYAALLATGDPDFANMKAAEYVESEVYE
;
A
#
# COMPACT_ATOMS: atom_id res chain seq x y z
N LYS A 1 -10.71 9.70 -11.92
CA LYS A 1 -11.25 8.85 -10.85
C LYS A 1 -12.46 9.55 -10.23
N THR A 2 -13.66 8.95 -10.33
CA THR A 2 -14.91 9.47 -9.75
C THR A 2 -15.41 8.50 -8.70
N ARG A 3 -15.72 9.00 -7.51
CA ARG A 3 -16.26 8.18 -6.42
C ARG A 3 -17.66 8.64 -6.07
N TYR A 4 -18.57 7.69 -5.91
CA TYR A 4 -19.93 7.92 -5.46
C TYR A 4 -20.07 7.36 -4.04
N TRP A 5 -20.53 8.18 -3.15
CA TRP A 5 -20.73 7.85 -1.75
C TRP A 5 -22.23 7.82 -1.42
N VAL A 6 -22.61 6.93 -0.54
CA VAL A 6 -23.97 6.87 0.01
C VAL A 6 -23.87 7.05 1.51
N THR A 7 -24.59 8.02 2.03
CA THR A 7 -24.74 8.25 3.47
C THR A 7 -26.09 7.69 3.93
N HIS A 8 -26.06 6.85 4.96
CA HIS A 8 -27.25 6.31 5.60
C HIS A 8 -27.10 6.42 7.12
N GLY A 9 -27.89 7.28 7.76
CA GLY A 9 -27.68 7.68 9.15
C GLY A 9 -26.33 8.39 9.29
N ASP A 10 -25.55 8.01 10.27
CA ASP A 10 -24.20 8.58 10.53
C ASP A 10 -23.07 7.87 9.77
N ALA A 11 -23.40 6.87 8.97
CA ALA A 11 -22.41 6.09 8.23
C ALA A 11 -22.36 6.48 6.74
N THR A 12 -21.15 6.63 6.21
CA THR A 12 -20.91 6.94 4.80
C THR A 12 -20.13 5.79 4.16
N TYR A 13 -20.65 5.28 3.05
CA TYR A 13 -20.09 4.14 2.34
C TYR A 13 -19.73 4.52 0.91
N LYS A 14 -18.57 4.04 0.44
CA LYS A 14 -18.23 4.13 -0.97
C LYS A 14 -19.09 3.16 -1.76
N TYR A 15 -20.06 3.69 -2.54
CA TYR A 15 -20.99 2.92 -3.33
C TYR A 15 -20.39 2.47 -4.67
N LEU A 16 -19.78 3.41 -5.39
CA LEU A 16 -19.23 3.16 -6.72
C LEU A 16 -17.96 3.99 -6.94
N GLN A 17 -16.99 3.40 -7.59
CA GLN A 17 -15.82 4.12 -8.10
C GLN A 17 -15.64 3.83 -9.58
N ILE A 18 -15.58 4.89 -10.38
CA ILE A 18 -15.26 4.82 -11.81
C ILE A 18 -13.84 5.33 -12.01
N ASN A 19 -12.96 4.45 -12.45
CA ASN A 19 -11.62 4.82 -12.91
C ASN A 19 -11.66 4.91 -14.43
N ARG A 20 -11.38 6.07 -14.97
CA ARG A 20 -11.07 6.24 -16.38
C ARG A 20 -9.56 6.34 -16.48
N VAL A 21 -8.95 5.29 -16.98
CA VAL A 21 -7.52 5.25 -17.29
C VAL A 21 -7.44 5.39 -18.81
N ASN A 22 -6.63 6.33 -19.29
CA ASN A 22 -6.31 6.38 -20.71
C ASN A 22 -5.36 5.22 -20.99
N ASP A 23 -5.81 4.28 -21.82
CA ASP A 23 -4.99 3.13 -22.26
C ASP A 23 -3.89 3.54 -23.28
N GLU A 24 -3.60 4.83 -23.38
CA GLU A 24 -2.51 5.29 -24.21
C GLU A 24 -1.17 4.91 -23.55
N GLU A 25 -0.65 3.76 -23.93
CA GLU A 25 0.70 3.26 -23.57
C GLU A 25 1.84 4.25 -23.89
N SER A 26 1.54 5.31 -24.59
CA SER A 26 2.53 6.25 -25.12
C SER A 26 3.11 7.26 -24.11
N LEU A 27 2.64 7.26 -22.87
CA LEU A 27 3.04 8.22 -21.85
C LEU A 27 3.62 7.59 -20.59
N ALA A 28 4.35 6.47 -20.74
CA ALA A 28 5.19 6.01 -19.63
C ALA A 28 6.14 7.16 -19.25
N PRO A 29 6.02 7.77 -18.06
CA PRO A 29 6.87 8.89 -17.72
C PRO A 29 8.31 8.39 -17.66
N VAL A 30 9.22 9.14 -18.27
CA VAL A 30 10.64 8.96 -17.98
C VAL A 30 10.83 9.45 -16.54
N ILE A 31 11.02 8.51 -15.63
CA ILE A 31 11.29 8.84 -14.23
C ILE A 31 12.81 9.03 -14.14
N ASP A 32 13.22 10.28 -14.13
CA ASP A 32 14.64 10.67 -13.93
C ASP A 32 14.77 11.21 -12.50
N ILE A 33 15.03 10.29 -11.56
CA ILE A 33 15.23 10.61 -10.15
C ILE A 33 16.61 10.09 -9.74
N ASP A 34 17.40 10.96 -9.14
CA ASP A 34 18.62 10.54 -8.46
C ASP A 34 18.27 9.83 -7.13
N LEU A 35 18.29 8.51 -7.16
CA LEU A 35 18.00 7.67 -6.01
C LEU A 35 19.14 7.60 -4.98
N SER A 36 20.33 8.10 -5.30
CA SER A 36 21.50 7.99 -4.45
C SER A 36 21.38 8.76 -3.13
N SER A 37 20.61 9.84 -3.14
CA SER A 37 20.39 10.74 -2.00
C SER A 37 19.38 10.23 -0.95
N TYR A 38 18.74 9.08 -1.21
CA TYR A 38 17.73 8.50 -0.32
C TYR A 38 18.25 7.25 0.37
N ASP A 39 17.79 6.99 1.59
CA ASP A 39 18.11 5.79 2.35
C ASP A 39 17.12 4.65 2.06
N ILE A 40 15.87 5.01 1.77
CA ILE A 40 14.77 4.09 1.52
C ILE A 40 14.07 4.49 0.21
N ILE A 41 13.74 3.49 -0.59
CA ILE A 41 12.93 3.63 -1.79
C ILE A 41 11.62 2.87 -1.59
N ALA A 42 10.49 3.58 -1.70
CA ALA A 42 9.19 2.99 -1.52
C ALA A 42 8.30 3.18 -2.74
N ILE A 43 7.70 2.10 -3.23
CA ILE A 43 6.75 2.10 -4.33
C ILE A 43 5.35 1.84 -3.80
N ALA A 44 4.42 2.77 -4.07
CA ALA A 44 2.98 2.57 -3.92
C ALA A 44 2.35 2.47 -5.32
N ASP A 45 2.22 1.26 -5.82
CA ASP A 45 1.72 1.01 -7.19
C ASP A 45 0.20 0.87 -7.22
N TYR A 46 -0.48 1.95 -7.56
CA TYR A 46 -1.93 1.97 -7.79
C TYR A 46 -2.35 1.38 -9.15
N ARG A 47 -1.40 0.83 -9.91
CA ARG A 47 -1.60 0.15 -11.19
C ARG A 47 -2.25 1.05 -12.26
N CYS A 48 -1.85 2.31 -12.25
CA CYS A 48 -2.27 3.30 -13.25
C CYS A 48 -1.24 3.50 -14.37
N GLY A 49 -0.29 2.56 -14.56
CA GLY A 49 0.73 2.61 -15.60
C GLY A 49 1.93 3.52 -15.31
N PHE A 50 1.97 4.18 -14.14
CA PHE A 50 3.06 5.08 -13.76
C PHE A 50 4.36 4.33 -13.44
N VAL A 51 4.26 3.22 -12.69
CA VAL A 51 5.43 2.42 -12.33
C VAL A 51 5.76 1.44 -13.44
N ILE A 52 6.80 1.76 -14.23
CA ILE A 52 7.29 0.94 -15.34
C ILE A 52 8.42 0.00 -14.91
N ASP A 53 8.65 -1.08 -15.65
CA ASP A 53 9.65 -2.10 -15.29
C ASP A 53 11.08 -1.56 -15.23
N SER A 54 11.44 -0.62 -16.11
CA SER A 54 12.76 0.00 -16.05
C SER A 54 12.99 0.79 -14.76
N PHE A 55 11.96 1.42 -14.21
CA PHE A 55 12.05 2.12 -12.93
C PHE A 55 12.16 1.15 -11.75
N VAL A 56 11.40 0.04 -11.76
CA VAL A 56 11.54 -1.02 -10.75
C VAL A 56 12.98 -1.55 -10.72
N LYS A 57 13.55 -1.80 -11.91
CA LYS A 57 14.94 -2.22 -12.04
C LYS A 57 15.92 -1.16 -11.49
N GLN A 58 15.73 0.11 -11.80
CA GLN A 58 16.53 1.21 -11.27
C GLN A 58 16.47 1.26 -9.72
N CYS A 59 15.31 1.02 -9.12
CA CYS A 59 15.16 0.96 -7.67
C CYS A 59 15.99 -0.18 -7.05
N LEU A 60 15.98 -1.37 -7.66
CA LEU A 60 16.78 -2.51 -7.21
C LEU A 60 18.28 -2.26 -7.35
N GLU A 61 18.70 -1.62 -8.45
CA GLU A 61 20.11 -1.32 -8.74
C GLU A 61 20.67 -0.18 -7.85
N ALA A 62 19.82 0.60 -7.20
CA ALA A 62 20.23 1.71 -6.35
C ALA A 62 20.92 1.27 -5.04
N GLY A 63 20.81 -0.01 -4.64
CA GLY A 63 21.43 -0.55 -3.44
C GLY A 63 20.89 0.07 -2.14
N LYS A 64 19.64 0.47 -2.14
CA LYS A 64 18.91 1.04 -1.01
C LYS A 64 17.91 0.05 -0.45
N ILE A 65 17.42 0.29 0.77
CA ILE A 65 16.30 -0.50 1.31
C ILE A 65 15.06 -0.22 0.47
N THR A 66 14.44 -1.27 -0.04
CA THR A 66 13.31 -1.18 -0.97
C THR A 66 12.03 -1.73 -0.37
N TYR A 67 10.95 -0.96 -0.51
CA TYR A 67 9.60 -1.35 -0.13
C TYR A 67 8.66 -1.25 -1.31
N ALA A 68 7.72 -2.20 -1.43
CA ALA A 68 6.67 -2.12 -2.43
C ALA A 68 5.30 -2.47 -1.84
N SER A 69 4.29 -1.71 -2.28
CA SER A 69 2.89 -2.04 -2.11
C SER A 69 2.19 -1.90 -3.45
N SER A 70 1.39 -2.89 -3.83
CA SER A 70 0.63 -2.85 -5.08
C SER A 70 -0.80 -3.32 -4.86
N GLN A 71 -1.74 -2.72 -5.57
CA GLN A 71 -3.15 -3.07 -5.43
C GLN A 71 -3.53 -4.23 -6.36
N VAL A 72 -4.23 -5.23 -5.82
CA VAL A 72 -4.94 -6.22 -6.64
C VAL A 72 -6.24 -5.58 -7.13
N SER A 73 -6.29 -5.30 -8.42
CA SER A 73 -7.47 -4.77 -9.11
C SER A 73 -8.22 -5.90 -9.82
N SER A 74 -9.01 -5.56 -10.83
CA SER A 74 -9.62 -6.52 -11.77
C SER A 74 -8.61 -7.24 -12.67
N HIS A 75 -7.37 -6.77 -12.72
CA HIS A 75 -6.27 -7.39 -13.47
C HIS A 75 -5.52 -8.43 -12.62
N PRO A 76 -4.79 -9.38 -13.24
CA PRO A 76 -3.90 -10.28 -12.52
C PRO A 76 -2.91 -9.53 -11.62
N SER A 77 -2.48 -10.17 -10.54
CA SER A 77 -1.45 -9.62 -9.65
C SER A 77 -0.17 -9.30 -10.42
N ASN A 78 0.49 -8.21 -10.01
CA ASN A 78 1.79 -7.81 -10.52
C ASN A 78 2.88 -7.84 -9.44
N TYR A 79 2.65 -8.51 -8.32
CA TYR A 79 3.63 -8.60 -7.23
C TYR A 79 4.93 -9.31 -7.63
N TYR A 80 4.90 -10.14 -8.70
CA TYR A 80 6.11 -10.75 -9.28
C TYR A 80 7.18 -9.72 -9.66
N ARG A 81 6.80 -8.46 -9.92
CA ARG A 81 7.74 -7.36 -10.22
C ARG A 81 8.54 -6.89 -9.02
N TYR A 82 8.07 -7.19 -7.82
CA TYR A 82 8.60 -6.70 -6.55
C TYR A 82 9.17 -7.82 -5.66
N GLU A 83 9.27 -9.05 -6.16
CA GLU A 83 9.72 -10.21 -5.38
C GLU A 83 11.18 -10.08 -4.88
N ASP A 84 11.98 -9.26 -5.55
CA ASP A 84 13.37 -8.97 -5.17
C ASP A 84 13.51 -7.71 -4.30
N PHE A 85 12.42 -7.05 -3.93
CA PHE A 85 12.44 -5.96 -2.96
C PHE A 85 12.67 -6.50 -1.55
N ASP A 86 13.29 -5.69 -0.68
CA ASP A 86 13.54 -6.08 0.71
C ASP A 86 12.24 -6.33 1.46
N TYR A 87 11.18 -5.54 1.18
CA TYR A 87 9.88 -5.69 1.81
C TYR A 87 8.73 -5.47 0.84
N ILE A 88 7.71 -6.33 0.97
CA ILE A 88 6.43 -6.19 0.28
C ILE A 88 5.35 -5.98 1.36
N VAL A 89 4.53 -4.94 1.22
CA VAL A 89 3.39 -4.67 2.11
C VAL A 89 2.10 -4.88 1.35
N CYS A 90 1.25 -5.78 1.85
CA CYS A 90 0.01 -6.17 1.17
C CYS A 90 -1.06 -6.57 2.18
N ASN A 91 -2.30 -6.69 1.73
CA ASN A 91 -3.37 -7.28 2.56
C ASN A 91 -3.43 -8.82 2.38
N GLU A 92 -4.25 -9.48 3.21
CA GLU A 92 -4.42 -10.94 3.16
C GLU A 92 -4.89 -11.48 1.79
N ARG A 93 -5.72 -10.73 1.08
CA ARG A 93 -6.19 -11.13 -0.26
C ARG A 93 -5.03 -11.07 -1.25
N GLU A 94 -4.26 -10.03 -1.20
CA GLU A 94 -3.11 -9.79 -2.07
C GLU A 94 -1.99 -10.79 -1.80
N SER A 95 -1.75 -11.13 -0.53
CA SER A 95 -0.70 -12.07 -0.12
C SER A 95 -0.85 -13.46 -0.75
N LYS A 96 -2.07 -13.85 -1.12
CA LYS A 96 -2.35 -15.13 -1.80
C LYS A 96 -1.77 -15.21 -3.21
N THR A 97 -1.41 -14.07 -3.77
CA THR A 97 -0.85 -13.96 -5.13
C THR A 97 0.68 -13.81 -5.14
N ILE A 98 1.31 -13.80 -3.96
CA ILE A 98 2.76 -13.64 -3.80
C ILE A 98 3.37 -15.01 -3.57
N SER A 99 4.36 -15.37 -4.39
CA SER A 99 5.01 -16.68 -4.34
C SER A 99 6.03 -16.76 -3.20
N LYS A 100 6.89 -15.74 -3.06
CA LYS A 100 7.91 -15.63 -2.01
C LYS A 100 7.34 -14.81 -0.84
N LYS A 101 7.42 -15.33 0.39
CA LYS A 101 6.77 -14.72 1.56
C LYS A 101 7.71 -14.30 2.68
N ASP A 102 9.00 -14.52 2.54
CA ASP A 102 9.97 -14.27 3.61
C ASP A 102 10.13 -12.78 3.94
N ASN A 103 9.78 -11.90 2.99
CA ASN A 103 9.89 -10.46 3.08
C ASN A 103 8.53 -9.74 3.01
N VAL A 104 7.43 -10.42 3.35
CA VAL A 104 6.07 -9.87 3.22
C VAL A 104 5.52 -9.44 4.57
N CYS A 105 5.08 -8.18 4.64
CA CYS A 105 4.24 -7.66 5.70
C CYS A 105 2.77 -7.74 5.25
N ILE A 106 1.96 -8.55 5.96
CA ILE A 106 0.56 -8.79 5.61
C ILE A 106 -0.34 -8.05 6.60
N THR A 107 -1.09 -7.07 6.12
CA THR A 107 -2.10 -6.37 6.92
C THR A 107 -3.40 -7.17 6.97
N LYS A 108 -4.02 -7.26 8.15
CA LYS A 108 -5.20 -8.09 8.46
C LYS A 108 -6.37 -7.23 8.98
N GLY A 109 -6.39 -5.95 8.67
CA GLY A 109 -7.42 -5.02 9.14
C GLY A 109 -7.45 -4.91 10.67
N SER A 110 -8.59 -5.18 11.28
CA SER A 110 -8.78 -5.14 12.74
C SER A 110 -7.94 -6.17 13.49
N ASP A 111 -7.38 -7.18 12.81
CA ASP A 111 -6.56 -8.22 13.44
C ASP A 111 -5.06 -7.84 13.45
N GLY A 112 -4.72 -6.68 12.90
CA GLY A 112 -3.35 -6.15 12.90
C GLY A 112 -2.55 -6.55 11.67
N CYS A 113 -1.32 -7.04 11.85
CA CYS A 113 -0.47 -7.47 10.75
C CYS A 113 0.45 -8.63 11.15
N SER A 114 1.05 -9.27 10.14
CA SER A 114 2.15 -10.21 10.34
C SER A 114 3.35 -9.82 9.49
N MET A 115 4.54 -9.90 10.05
CA MET A 115 5.80 -9.58 9.38
C MET A 115 6.91 -10.48 9.94
N ASN A 116 7.74 -11.05 9.07
CA ASN A 116 8.86 -11.93 9.46
C ASN A 116 8.43 -13.11 10.35
N GLY A 117 7.23 -13.65 10.12
CA GLY A 117 6.68 -14.78 10.90
C GLY A 117 6.15 -14.41 12.29
N MET A 118 6.13 -13.14 12.65
CA MET A 118 5.54 -12.63 13.89
C MET A 118 4.22 -11.92 13.61
N ASP A 119 3.24 -12.13 14.50
CA ASP A 119 1.96 -11.43 14.48
C ASP A 119 1.99 -10.23 15.43
N TYR A 120 1.48 -9.09 14.95
CA TYR A 120 1.33 -7.84 15.68
C TYR A 120 -0.15 -7.50 15.73
N ALA A 121 -0.72 -7.50 16.94
CA ALA A 121 -2.13 -7.20 17.13
C ALA A 121 -2.45 -5.74 16.77
N SER A 122 -3.66 -5.51 16.28
CA SER A 122 -4.16 -4.16 16.07
C SER A 122 -4.54 -3.50 17.39
N TYR A 123 -4.60 -2.18 17.39
CA TYR A 123 -5.15 -1.39 18.46
C TYR A 123 -6.68 -1.32 18.33
N LYS A 124 -7.36 -1.32 19.48
CA LYS A 124 -8.81 -1.24 19.51
C LYS A 124 -9.28 0.10 18.95
N VAL A 125 -10.23 0.02 18.04
CA VAL A 125 -10.93 1.18 17.45
C VAL A 125 -12.37 1.14 17.89
N ASP A 126 -12.82 2.14 18.65
CA ASP A 126 -14.18 2.19 19.16
C ASP A 126 -15.16 2.82 18.17
N ASN A 127 -14.72 3.81 17.40
CA ASN A 127 -15.56 4.51 16.43
C ASN A 127 -14.82 4.65 15.07
N PRO A 128 -14.95 3.68 14.17
CA PRO A 128 -14.28 3.74 12.86
C PRO A 128 -14.95 4.76 11.95
N VAL A 129 -14.28 5.88 11.68
CA VAL A 129 -14.72 6.94 10.77
C VAL A 129 -14.07 6.81 9.39
N ASN A 130 -12.74 6.61 9.36
CA ASN A 130 -11.94 6.58 8.13
C ASN A 130 -11.34 5.21 7.86
N ILE A 131 -12.10 4.31 7.26
CA ILE A 131 -11.58 2.97 6.90
C ILE A 131 -10.69 3.05 5.65
N ILE A 132 -11.01 3.97 4.72
CA ILE A 132 -10.29 4.09 3.45
C ILE A 132 -9.03 4.91 3.65
N GLY A 133 -7.87 4.32 3.33
CA GLY A 133 -6.57 4.94 3.54
C GLY A 133 -5.84 4.40 4.79
N ALA A 134 -6.49 3.59 5.62
CA ALA A 134 -5.84 2.95 6.77
C ALA A 134 -4.60 2.13 6.35
N GLY A 135 -4.69 1.40 5.24
CA GLY A 135 -3.55 0.67 4.68
C GLY A 135 -2.43 1.58 4.18
N ASP A 136 -2.77 2.73 3.57
CA ASP A 136 -1.78 3.72 3.14
C ASP A 136 -1.11 4.38 4.35
N CYS A 137 -1.88 4.67 5.42
CA CYS A 137 -1.35 5.18 6.68
C CYS A 137 -0.41 4.17 7.37
N PHE A 138 -0.82 2.90 7.44
CA PHE A 138 0.03 1.81 7.92
C PHE A 138 1.35 1.75 7.16
N TYR A 139 1.28 1.75 5.83
CA TYR A 139 2.46 1.69 4.97
C TYR A 139 3.40 2.87 5.22
N ALA A 140 2.88 4.09 5.28
CA ALA A 140 3.68 5.29 5.55
C ALA A 140 4.36 5.24 6.93
N ALA A 141 3.65 4.79 7.97
CA ALA A 141 4.18 4.66 9.32
C ALA A 141 5.27 3.57 9.41
N LEU A 142 5.06 2.44 8.73
CA LEU A 142 6.05 1.36 8.63
C LEU A 142 7.33 1.84 7.94
N LEU A 143 7.22 2.59 6.85
CA LEU A 143 8.36 3.19 6.14
C LEU A 143 9.14 4.14 7.03
N ALA A 144 8.45 4.92 7.85
CA ALA A 144 9.09 5.92 8.72
C ALA A 144 9.86 5.31 9.88
N THR A 145 9.47 4.14 10.36
CA THR A 145 10.00 3.57 11.61
C THR A 145 10.56 2.16 11.49
N GLY A 146 10.13 1.39 10.49
CA GLY A 146 10.39 -0.05 10.40
C GLY A 146 9.66 -0.88 11.46
N ASP A 147 8.77 -0.27 12.24
CA ASP A 147 8.07 -0.89 13.36
C ASP A 147 6.61 -1.21 13.03
N PRO A 148 6.23 -2.51 12.88
CA PRO A 148 4.87 -2.90 12.56
C PRO A 148 3.85 -2.59 13.67
N ASP A 149 4.27 -2.57 14.93
CA ASP A 149 3.39 -2.23 16.05
C ASP A 149 3.03 -0.74 16.02
N PHE A 150 4.03 0.12 15.83
CA PHE A 150 3.81 1.55 15.62
C PHE A 150 2.92 1.81 14.39
N ALA A 151 3.13 1.08 13.30
CA ALA A 151 2.31 1.20 12.09
C ALA A 151 0.84 0.81 12.35
N ASN A 152 0.58 -0.25 13.12
CA ASN A 152 -0.77 -0.62 13.56
C ASN A 152 -1.41 0.48 14.40
N MET A 153 -0.67 1.06 15.35
CA MET A 153 -1.14 2.17 16.19
C MET A 153 -1.56 3.36 15.32
N LYS A 154 -0.71 3.77 14.37
CA LYS A 154 -1.01 4.91 13.48
C LYS A 154 -2.18 4.64 12.54
N ALA A 155 -2.33 3.43 12.05
CA ALA A 155 -3.49 3.04 11.25
C ALA A 155 -4.79 3.09 12.07
N ALA A 156 -4.77 2.65 13.33
CA ALA A 156 -5.92 2.74 14.23
C ALA A 156 -6.30 4.19 14.55
N GLU A 157 -5.32 5.05 14.90
CA GLU A 157 -5.54 6.48 15.09
C GLU A 157 -6.15 7.15 13.86
N TYR A 158 -5.66 6.79 12.66
CA TYR A 158 -6.19 7.30 11.40
C TYR A 158 -7.67 6.89 11.19
N VAL A 159 -8.02 5.64 11.50
CA VAL A 159 -9.40 5.13 11.36
C VAL A 159 -10.37 5.86 12.27
N GLU A 160 -9.94 6.30 13.46
CA GLU A 160 -10.75 7.08 14.41
C GLU A 160 -10.75 8.59 14.13
N SER A 161 -9.79 9.08 13.32
CA SER A 161 -9.65 10.52 13.06
C SER A 161 -10.80 11.04 12.19
N GLU A 162 -11.35 12.19 12.55
CA GLU A 162 -12.17 12.99 11.67
C GLU A 162 -11.26 13.74 10.70
N VAL A 163 -10.97 13.15 9.55
CA VAL A 163 -10.27 13.87 8.48
C VAL A 163 -11.30 14.66 7.70
N TYR A 164 -11.37 15.94 7.98
CA TYR A 164 -12.10 16.89 7.12
C TYR A 164 -11.21 17.15 5.90
N GLU A 165 -11.67 16.72 4.71
CA GLU A 165 -11.11 17.16 3.42
C GLU A 165 -11.51 18.60 3.11
#